data_6c54398fe114a1b0fd3df86d5f6008b7
#
_entry.id   6c54398fe114a1b0fd3df86d5f6008b7
#
_cell.length_a   1.000
_cell.length_b   1.000
_cell.length_c   1.000
_cell.angle_alpha   90.00
_cell.angle_beta   90.00
_cell.angle_gamma   90.00
#
_symmetry.space_group_name_H-M   'P 1'
#
loop_
_entity.id
_entity.type
_entity.pdbx_description
1 polymer ?
#
loop_
_entity_poly.entity_id
_entity_poly.type
_entity_poly.pdbx_seq_one_letter_code
_entity_poly.pdbx_strand_id
1 'polypeptide(L)'
;MVGGQISQIQTPYDQQIIDLQRKLDDTIVPYGPKETQAALEQKIIDKSSGSVSKRVDNSAFYSKREARKEVITGGGDIVSAVRNEDVALEAVAPEHLPAPMRDMSINQQKAYITDIIEKRKSIEDEMRNLVSERDDFIKDAEKNATVMSAPSFDQAVRNAL
;
A
#
# COMPACT_ATOMS: atom_id res chain seq x y z
N MET A 1 -24.95 -10.24 4.94
CA MET A 1 -24.07 -9.30 4.20
C MET A 1 -23.74 -8.06 4.98
N VAL A 2 -23.98 -8.13 6.28
CA VAL A 2 -23.71 -7.02 7.19
C VAL A 2 -22.22 -6.70 7.28
N GLY A 3 -21.35 -7.70 7.13
CA GLY A 3 -19.89 -7.50 7.17
C GLY A 3 -19.33 -6.65 6.02
N GLY A 4 -20.02 -6.57 4.87
CA GLY A 4 -19.58 -5.74 3.75
C GLY A 4 -19.81 -4.25 3.96
N GLN A 5 -20.67 -3.87 4.88
CA GLN A 5 -20.98 -2.48 5.18
C GLN A 5 -19.94 -1.85 6.12
N ILE A 6 -19.28 -2.65 6.96
CA ILE A 6 -18.27 -2.17 7.90
C ILE A 6 -17.03 -1.69 7.16
N SER A 7 -16.63 -2.38 6.07
CA SER A 7 -15.48 -2.01 5.26
C SER A 7 -15.69 -0.72 4.46
N GLN A 8 -16.90 -0.17 4.46
CA GLN A 8 -17.25 1.04 3.72
C GLN A 8 -17.27 2.30 4.60
N ILE A 9 -16.83 2.20 5.86
CA ILE A 9 -16.71 3.38 6.72
C ILE A 9 -15.67 4.31 6.10
N GLN A 10 -16.10 5.50 5.72
CA GLN A 10 -15.22 6.53 5.22
C GLN A 10 -14.54 7.25 6.38
N THR A 11 -13.26 7.56 6.20
CA THR A 11 -12.48 8.26 7.21
C THR A 11 -11.82 9.49 6.60
N PRO A 12 -11.46 10.50 7.41
CA PRO A 12 -10.75 11.68 6.90
C PRO A 12 -9.34 11.35 6.41
N TYR A 13 -8.83 10.16 6.71
CA TYR A 13 -7.49 9.71 6.32
C TYR A 13 -7.45 9.02 4.96
N ASP A 14 -8.59 8.62 4.43
CA ASP A 14 -8.66 7.77 3.23
C ASP A 14 -7.97 8.40 2.03
N GLN A 15 -8.21 9.68 1.76
CA GLN A 15 -7.59 10.36 0.63
C GLN A 15 -6.08 10.47 0.78
N GLN A 16 -5.60 10.76 1.99
CA GLN A 16 -4.16 10.83 2.26
C GLN A 16 -3.49 9.48 2.07
N ILE A 17 -4.15 8.40 2.50
CA ILE A 17 -3.64 7.03 2.30
C ILE A 17 -3.53 6.71 0.81
N ILE A 18 -4.55 7.07 0.02
CA ILE A 18 -4.52 6.88 -1.44
C ILE A 18 -3.39 7.68 -2.07
N ASP A 19 -3.19 8.92 -1.64
CA ASP A 19 -2.12 9.77 -2.17
C ASP A 19 -0.74 9.21 -1.84
N LEU A 20 -0.54 8.71 -0.62
CA LEU A 20 0.71 8.05 -0.24
C LEU A 20 0.92 6.75 -1.02
N GLN A 21 -0.14 5.97 -1.23
CA GLN A 21 -0.04 4.74 -2.03
C GLN A 21 0.36 5.06 -3.46
N ARG A 22 -0.18 6.13 -4.04
CA ARG A 22 0.23 6.58 -5.37
C ARG A 22 1.72 6.94 -5.41
N LYS A 23 2.21 7.64 -4.39
CA LYS A 23 3.63 7.96 -4.28
C LYS A 23 4.49 6.70 -4.18
N LEU A 24 4.04 5.69 -3.45
CA LEU A 24 4.73 4.40 -3.39
C LEU A 24 4.73 3.72 -4.77
N ASP A 25 3.59 3.69 -5.44
CA ASP A 25 3.46 3.07 -6.77
C ASP A 25 4.37 3.76 -7.80
N ASP A 26 4.54 5.08 -7.69
CA ASP A 26 5.44 5.85 -8.55
C ASP A 26 6.92 5.50 -8.34
N THR A 27 7.26 4.88 -7.22
CA THR A 27 8.64 4.42 -6.95
C THR A 27 8.91 3.02 -7.50
N ILE A 28 7.93 2.34 -8.05
CA ILE A 28 8.12 1.00 -8.63
C ILE A 28 8.94 1.12 -9.90
N VAL A 29 9.99 0.31 -10.00
CA VAL A 29 10.90 0.32 -11.15
C VAL A 29 10.91 -1.09 -11.75
N PRO A 30 10.12 -1.33 -12.81
CA PRO A 30 10.03 -2.64 -13.44
C PRO A 30 11.36 -3.08 -14.05
N TYR A 31 11.71 -4.36 -13.86
CA TYR A 31 12.90 -4.96 -14.45
C TYR A 31 12.59 -6.39 -14.92
N GLY A 32 13.51 -6.97 -15.68
CA GLY A 32 13.38 -8.29 -16.22
C GLY A 32 13.04 -8.28 -17.70
N PRO A 33 12.57 -9.40 -18.25
CA PRO A 33 12.11 -9.48 -19.64
C PRO A 33 11.01 -8.45 -19.93
N LYS A 34 10.89 -8.01 -21.16
CA LYS A 34 9.90 -7.01 -21.56
C LYS A 34 8.46 -7.40 -21.17
N GLU A 35 8.14 -8.69 -21.31
CA GLU A 35 6.82 -9.22 -20.96
C GLU A 35 6.56 -9.08 -19.46
N THR A 36 7.58 -9.33 -18.65
CA THR A 36 7.49 -9.17 -17.17
C THR A 36 7.28 -7.71 -16.81
N GLN A 37 8.02 -6.80 -17.43
CA GLN A 37 7.87 -5.36 -17.20
C GLN A 37 6.47 -4.89 -17.59
N ALA A 38 5.96 -5.31 -18.74
CA ALA A 38 4.62 -4.95 -19.21
C ALA A 38 3.53 -5.49 -18.26
N ALA A 39 3.69 -6.74 -17.79
CA ALA A 39 2.76 -7.34 -16.83
C ALA A 39 2.74 -6.57 -15.51
N LEU A 40 3.88 -6.10 -15.04
CA LEU A 40 3.96 -5.30 -13.82
C LEU A 40 3.28 -3.94 -14.00
N GLU A 41 3.52 -3.29 -15.12
CA GLU A 41 2.87 -2.01 -15.43
C GLU A 41 1.34 -2.17 -15.44
N GLN A 42 0.84 -3.26 -16.02
CA GLN A 42 -0.60 -3.55 -16.02
C GLN A 42 -1.13 -3.77 -14.59
N LYS A 43 -0.38 -4.47 -13.75
CA LYS A 43 -0.75 -4.65 -12.34
C LYS A 43 -0.88 -3.31 -11.59
N ILE A 44 0.04 -2.39 -11.85
CA ILE A 44 0.00 -1.06 -11.24
C ILE A 44 -1.29 -0.34 -11.65
N ILE A 45 -1.63 -0.39 -12.93
CA ILE A 45 -2.85 0.23 -13.45
C ILE A 45 -4.08 -0.41 -12.80
N ASP A 46 -4.15 -1.73 -12.77
CA ASP A 46 -5.29 -2.46 -12.19
C ASP A 46 -5.46 -2.15 -10.72
N LYS A 47 -4.37 -2.08 -9.98
CA LYS A 47 -4.37 -1.74 -8.56
C LYS A 47 -4.94 -0.34 -8.31
N SER A 48 -4.66 0.61 -9.19
CA SER A 48 -5.12 2.00 -9.05
C SER A 48 -6.58 2.20 -9.49
N SER A 49 -7.19 1.21 -10.15
CA SER A 49 -8.53 1.34 -10.74
C SER A 49 -9.67 0.86 -9.82
N GLY A 50 -9.37 0.29 -8.65
CA GLY A 50 -10.38 -0.18 -7.71
C GLY A 50 -11.13 0.96 -7.01
N SER A 51 -12.20 0.61 -6.30
CA SER A 51 -12.95 1.58 -5.49
C SER A 51 -12.06 2.18 -4.40
N VAL A 52 -12.39 3.38 -3.93
CA VAL A 52 -11.66 4.06 -2.87
C VAL A 52 -11.55 3.17 -1.63
N SER A 53 -12.65 2.58 -1.19
CA SER A 53 -12.70 1.70 -0.03
C SER A 53 -11.74 0.51 -0.17
N LYS A 54 -11.79 -0.17 -1.32
CA LYS A 54 -10.92 -1.32 -1.58
C LYS A 54 -9.45 -0.93 -1.61
N ARG A 55 -9.13 0.20 -2.23
CA ARG A 55 -7.75 0.70 -2.33
C ARG A 55 -7.20 1.03 -0.94
N VAL A 56 -7.99 1.70 -0.11
CA VAL A 56 -7.59 2.05 1.26
C VAL A 56 -7.39 0.79 2.10
N ASP A 57 -8.31 -0.16 2.03
CA ASP A 57 -8.22 -1.41 2.79
C ASP A 57 -6.98 -2.21 2.38
N ASN A 58 -6.67 -2.29 1.10
CA ASN A 58 -5.47 -2.95 0.61
C ASN A 58 -4.20 -2.26 1.12
N SER A 59 -4.16 -0.93 1.04
CA SER A 59 -3.03 -0.16 1.53
C SER A 59 -2.82 -0.36 3.04
N ALA A 60 -3.90 -0.37 3.81
CA ALA A 60 -3.86 -0.62 5.24
C ALA A 60 -3.33 -2.03 5.55
N PHE A 61 -3.82 -3.03 4.82
CA PHE A 61 -3.37 -4.41 4.98
C PHE A 61 -1.87 -4.56 4.72
N TYR A 62 -1.39 -4.04 3.59
CA TYR A 62 0.02 -4.17 3.23
C TYR A 62 0.94 -3.33 4.11
N SER A 63 0.48 -2.20 4.62
CA SER A 63 1.30 -1.37 5.52
C SER A 63 1.59 -2.07 6.85
N LYS A 64 0.76 -3.01 7.26
CA LYS A 64 0.92 -3.77 8.51
C LYS A 64 1.83 -4.98 8.36
N ARG A 65 2.18 -5.35 7.12
CA ARG A 65 3.07 -6.50 6.88
C ARG A 65 4.52 -6.10 7.15
N GLU A 66 5.18 -6.87 7.99
CA GLU A 66 6.58 -6.63 8.34
C GLU A 66 7.56 -7.56 7.61
N ALA A 67 7.07 -8.69 7.10
CA ALA A 67 7.92 -9.76 6.61
C ALA A 67 8.73 -9.39 5.36
N ARG A 68 8.12 -8.74 4.39
CA ARG A 68 8.79 -8.31 3.16
C ARG A 68 8.36 -6.91 2.79
N LYS A 69 9.31 -6.11 2.36
CA LYS A 69 9.05 -4.73 1.94
C LYS A 69 8.83 -4.67 0.43
N GLU A 70 7.60 -4.91 0.04
CA GLU A 70 7.17 -4.87 -1.37
C GLU A 70 6.05 -3.84 -1.54
N VAL A 71 6.14 -3.08 -2.62
CA VAL A 71 5.08 -2.14 -3.00
C VAL A 71 4.00 -2.86 -3.80
N ILE A 72 4.40 -3.86 -4.57
CA ILE A 72 3.48 -4.66 -5.37
C ILE A 72 3.80 -6.14 -5.20
N THR A 73 2.77 -6.95 -5.08
CA THR A 73 2.90 -8.38 -4.87
C THR A 73 3.28 -9.09 -6.17
N GLY A 74 4.13 -10.10 -6.07
CA GLY A 74 4.49 -10.96 -7.20
C GLY A 74 5.82 -10.63 -7.86
N GLY A 75 6.58 -9.70 -7.33
CA GLY A 75 7.91 -9.37 -7.84
C GLY A 75 7.89 -8.48 -9.07
N GLY A 76 9.06 -8.30 -9.68
CA GLY A 76 9.22 -7.49 -10.88
C GLY A 76 9.66 -6.05 -10.64
N ASP A 77 9.72 -5.62 -9.39
CA ASP A 77 10.23 -4.32 -8.98
C ASP A 77 11.66 -4.47 -8.48
N ILE A 78 12.62 -3.87 -9.17
CA ILE A 78 14.03 -4.03 -8.83
C ILE A 78 14.38 -3.43 -7.47
N VAL A 79 13.69 -2.38 -7.06
CA VAL A 79 13.94 -1.72 -5.77
C VAL A 79 13.60 -2.67 -4.62
N SER A 80 12.44 -3.31 -4.68
CA SER A 80 12.05 -4.31 -3.68
C SER A 80 12.97 -5.52 -3.71
N ALA A 81 13.35 -6.00 -4.89
CA ALA A 81 14.22 -7.15 -5.04
C ALA A 81 15.61 -6.90 -4.43
N VAL A 82 16.18 -5.72 -4.63
CA VAL A 82 17.46 -5.33 -4.05
C VAL A 82 17.33 -5.12 -2.54
N ARG A 83 16.27 -4.42 -2.11
CA ARG A 83 16.02 -4.17 -0.68
C ARG A 83 15.86 -5.44 0.13
N ASN A 84 15.17 -6.43 -0.43
CA ASN A 84 14.93 -7.73 0.20
C ASN A 84 16.06 -8.74 -0.04
N GLU A 85 17.14 -8.33 -0.70
CA GLU A 85 18.30 -9.16 -1.00
C GLU A 85 17.97 -10.37 -1.90
N ASP A 86 16.90 -10.28 -2.69
CA ASP A 86 16.53 -11.32 -3.65
C ASP A 86 17.41 -11.29 -4.90
N VAL A 87 17.94 -10.10 -5.25
CA VAL A 87 18.73 -9.88 -6.45
C VAL A 87 19.90 -8.95 -6.12
N ALA A 88 21.07 -9.27 -6.66
CA ALA A 88 22.23 -8.38 -6.68
C ALA A 88 22.20 -7.60 -8.00
N LEU A 89 22.43 -6.27 -7.93
CA LEU A 89 22.42 -5.42 -9.13
C LEU A 89 23.42 -5.89 -10.18
N GLU A 90 24.57 -6.36 -9.72
CA GLU A 90 25.65 -6.87 -10.58
C GLU A 90 25.23 -8.10 -11.40
N ALA A 91 24.23 -8.84 -10.91
CA ALA A 91 23.76 -10.07 -11.54
C ALA A 91 22.61 -9.83 -12.55
N VAL A 92 22.09 -8.62 -12.64
CA VAL A 92 21.01 -8.29 -13.56
C VAL A 92 21.58 -8.05 -14.94
N ALA A 93 21.06 -8.80 -15.95
CA ALA A 93 21.50 -8.62 -17.34
C ALA A 93 21.17 -7.20 -17.79
N PRO A 94 22.06 -6.54 -18.57
CA PRO A 94 21.81 -5.16 -19.03
C PRO A 94 20.48 -4.96 -19.75
N GLU A 95 20.06 -5.95 -20.54
CA GLU A 95 18.77 -5.90 -21.26
C GLU A 95 17.55 -6.05 -20.35
N HIS A 96 17.75 -6.52 -19.12
CA HIS A 96 16.69 -6.63 -18.10
C HIS A 96 16.62 -5.43 -17.17
N LEU A 97 17.58 -4.52 -17.24
CA LEU A 97 17.56 -3.30 -16.45
C LEU A 97 16.44 -2.36 -16.91
N PRO A 98 15.83 -1.63 -15.97
CA PRO A 98 14.90 -0.56 -16.33
C PRO A 98 15.57 0.48 -17.23
N ALA A 99 14.82 1.08 -18.12
CA ALA A 99 15.35 2.07 -19.06
C ALA A 99 16.18 3.17 -18.39
N PRO A 100 15.75 3.77 -17.24
CA PRO A 100 16.55 4.80 -16.57
C PRO A 100 17.92 4.33 -16.10
N MET A 101 18.11 3.03 -15.89
CA MET A 101 19.34 2.48 -15.31
C MET A 101 20.34 1.93 -16.34
N ARG A 102 19.92 1.78 -17.59
CA ARG A 102 20.75 1.13 -18.62
C ARG A 102 22.07 1.81 -18.89
N ASP A 103 22.09 3.14 -18.81
CA ASP A 103 23.29 3.94 -19.09
C ASP A 103 24.06 4.33 -17.83
N MET A 104 23.65 3.82 -16.66
CA MET A 104 24.31 4.10 -15.38
C MET A 104 25.42 3.10 -15.11
N SER A 105 26.51 3.58 -14.49
CA SER A 105 27.52 2.70 -13.90
C SER A 105 26.90 1.94 -12.72
N ILE A 106 27.57 0.86 -12.27
CA ILE A 106 27.07 0.09 -11.12
C ILE A 106 26.96 0.96 -9.87
N ASN A 107 27.90 1.88 -9.65
CA ASN A 107 27.83 2.79 -8.50
C ASN A 107 26.65 3.76 -8.61
N GLN A 108 26.38 4.25 -9.81
CA GLN A 108 25.20 5.09 -10.07
C GLN A 108 23.89 4.32 -9.88
N GLN A 109 23.84 3.06 -10.32
CA GLN A 109 22.69 2.20 -10.11
C GLN A 109 22.41 1.98 -8.62
N LYS A 110 23.45 1.70 -7.84
CA LYS A 110 23.33 1.53 -6.39
C LYS A 110 22.83 2.78 -5.70
N ALA A 111 23.35 3.94 -6.07
CA ALA A 111 22.91 5.22 -5.51
C ALA A 111 21.44 5.50 -5.88
N TYR A 112 21.05 5.25 -7.12
CA TYR A 112 19.68 5.41 -7.59
C TYR A 112 18.69 4.55 -6.78
N ILE A 113 19.03 3.28 -6.59
CA ILE A 113 18.18 2.35 -5.82
C ILE A 113 18.12 2.75 -4.35
N THR A 114 19.27 3.13 -3.76
CA THR A 114 19.34 3.57 -2.35
C THR A 114 18.44 4.78 -2.11
N ASP A 115 18.48 5.76 -3.00
CA ASP A 115 17.64 6.96 -2.89
C ASP A 115 16.15 6.61 -2.90
N ILE A 116 15.76 5.68 -3.78
CA ILE A 116 14.37 5.22 -3.84
C ILE A 116 13.98 4.46 -2.56
N ILE A 117 14.86 3.61 -2.04
CA ILE A 117 14.62 2.89 -0.79
C ILE A 117 14.38 3.87 0.36
N GLU A 118 15.20 4.90 0.48
CA GLU A 118 15.04 5.93 1.52
C GLU A 118 13.72 6.68 1.37
N LYS A 119 13.37 7.05 0.15
CA LYS A 119 12.09 7.69 -0.15
C LYS A 119 10.91 6.80 0.24
N ARG A 120 10.99 5.50 -0.09
CA ARG A 120 9.96 4.54 0.30
C ARG A 120 9.81 4.43 1.81
N LYS A 121 10.92 4.36 2.54
CA LYS A 121 10.89 4.29 4.01
C LYS A 121 10.12 5.46 4.61
N SER A 122 10.39 6.66 4.13
CA SER A 122 9.68 7.86 4.58
C SER A 122 8.19 7.78 4.30
N ILE A 123 7.80 7.35 3.10
CA ILE A 123 6.40 7.21 2.72
C ILE A 123 5.72 6.09 3.53
N GLU A 124 6.42 4.97 3.72
CA GLU A 124 5.91 3.84 4.51
C GLU A 124 5.66 4.23 5.96
N ASP A 125 6.54 5.04 6.54
CA ASP A 125 6.37 5.54 7.92
C ASP A 125 5.14 6.45 8.03
N GLU A 126 4.95 7.37 7.09
CA GLU A 126 3.76 8.20 7.02
C GLU A 126 2.50 7.36 6.85
N MET A 127 2.55 6.37 5.96
CA MET A 127 1.45 5.45 5.71
C MET A 127 1.07 4.69 6.99
N ARG A 128 2.06 4.19 7.70
CA ARG A 128 1.83 3.45 8.95
C ARG A 128 1.14 4.32 9.99
N ASN A 129 1.56 5.57 10.11
CA ASN A 129 0.94 6.51 11.03
C ASN A 129 -0.52 6.81 10.64
N LEU A 130 -0.79 7.08 9.38
CA LEU A 130 -2.14 7.34 8.88
C LEU A 130 -3.06 6.12 9.04
N VAL A 131 -2.54 4.93 8.76
CA VAL A 131 -3.30 3.68 8.93
C VAL A 131 -3.65 3.46 10.40
N SER A 132 -2.72 3.75 11.30
CA SER A 132 -2.98 3.66 12.76
C SER A 132 -4.07 4.65 13.18
N GLU A 133 -4.00 5.89 12.73
CA GLU A 133 -5.01 6.91 13.02
C GLU A 133 -6.37 6.52 12.42
N ARG A 134 -6.38 5.97 11.22
CA ARG A 134 -7.59 5.46 10.58
C ARG A 134 -8.22 4.32 11.40
N ASP A 135 -7.40 3.37 11.85
CA ASP A 135 -7.89 2.26 12.67
C ASP A 135 -8.53 2.75 13.97
N ASP A 136 -7.93 3.73 14.62
CA ASP A 136 -8.48 4.35 15.84
C ASP A 136 -9.79 5.06 15.54
N PHE A 137 -9.86 5.79 14.43
CA PHE A 137 -11.08 6.46 14.00
C PHE A 137 -12.22 5.46 13.77
N ILE A 138 -11.94 4.35 13.09
CA ILE A 138 -12.93 3.31 12.81
C ILE A 138 -13.40 2.66 14.11
N LYS A 139 -12.50 2.34 15.04
CA LYS A 139 -12.85 1.80 16.35
C LYS A 139 -13.77 2.72 17.12
N ASP A 140 -13.46 4.00 17.13
CA ASP A 140 -14.27 5.01 17.82
C ASP A 140 -15.64 5.16 17.15
N ALA A 141 -15.70 5.13 15.83
CA ALA A 141 -16.95 5.21 15.09
C ALA A 141 -17.85 3.99 15.36
N GLU A 142 -17.27 2.79 15.38
CA GLU A 142 -17.98 1.56 15.71
C GLU A 142 -18.48 1.57 17.16
N LYS A 143 -17.65 2.02 18.08
CA LYS A 143 -17.96 2.14 19.50
C LYS A 143 -19.09 3.14 19.73
N ASN A 144 -19.05 4.29 19.08
CA ASN A 144 -20.09 5.30 19.17
C ASN A 144 -21.42 4.78 18.58
N ALA A 145 -21.38 4.08 17.46
CA ALA A 145 -22.55 3.48 16.85
C ALA A 145 -23.19 2.46 17.79
N THR A 146 -22.38 1.62 18.45
CA THR A 146 -22.86 0.63 19.42
C THR A 146 -23.48 1.31 20.65
N VAL A 147 -22.84 2.34 21.19
CA VAL A 147 -23.33 3.10 22.33
C VAL A 147 -24.64 3.81 22.00
N MET A 148 -24.77 4.36 20.82
CA MET A 148 -26.01 5.03 20.38
C MET A 148 -27.16 4.06 20.13
N SER A 149 -26.89 2.85 19.68
CA SER A 149 -27.90 1.83 19.41
C SER A 149 -28.45 1.20 20.69
N ALA A 150 -27.55 0.83 21.63
CA ALA A 150 -27.92 0.11 22.85
C ALA A 150 -28.87 0.88 23.77
N PRO A 151 -28.66 2.17 24.08
CA PRO A 151 -29.60 2.92 24.92
C PRO A 151 -31.00 3.03 24.29
N SER A 152 -31.07 3.23 22.98
CA SER A 152 -32.36 3.31 22.28
C SER A 152 -33.13 2.00 22.34
N PHE A 153 -32.43 0.88 22.19
CA PHE A 153 -33.00 -0.44 22.30
C PHE A 153 -33.54 -0.71 23.72
N ASP A 154 -32.75 -0.41 24.72
CA ASP A 154 -33.12 -0.58 26.13
C ASP A 154 -34.36 0.25 26.51
N GLN A 155 -34.41 1.49 26.04
CA GLN A 155 -35.57 2.34 26.26
C GLN A 155 -36.83 1.78 25.60
N ALA A 156 -36.71 1.28 24.39
CA ALA A 156 -37.85 0.65 23.68
C ALA A 156 -38.37 -0.57 24.46
N VAL A 157 -37.48 -1.40 24.98
CA VAL A 157 -37.84 -2.56 25.77
C VAL A 157 -38.52 -2.15 27.08
N ARG A 158 -37.98 -1.15 27.78
CA ARG A 158 -38.57 -0.63 29.01
C ARG A 158 -39.95 -0.04 28.79
N ASN A 159 -40.12 0.68 27.69
CA ASN A 159 -41.44 1.28 27.37
C ASN A 159 -42.46 0.25 26.98
N ALA A 160 -42.04 -0.92 26.49
CA ALA A 160 -42.94 -2.03 26.14
C ALA A 160 -43.42 -2.81 27.36
N LEU A 161 -42.75 -2.69 28.50
CA LEU A 161 -43.11 -3.35 29.75
C LEU A 161 -43.97 -2.43 30.60
#